data_5e2b22646d06f875c8ed8700cdcc7c33
#
_entry.id   5e2b22646d06f875c8ed8700cdcc7c33
#
_cell.length_a   1.000
_cell.length_b   1.000
_cell.length_c   1.000
_cell.angle_alpha   90.00
_cell.angle_beta   90.00
_cell.angle_gamma   90.00
#
_symmetry.space_group_name_H-M   'P 1'
#
loop_
_entity.id
_entity.type
_entity.pdbx_description
1 polymer ?
#
loop_
_entity_poly.entity_id
_entity_poly.type
_entity_poly.pdbx_seq_one_letter_code
_entity_poly.pdbx_strand_id
1 'polypeptide(L)' 'MSYDNVVGLVLSVLLALFLFAALLFPERF' A
#
# COMPACT_ATOMS: atom_id res chain seq x y z
N MET A 1 -12.14 16.25 -4.31
CA MET A 1 -11.04 15.37 -4.61
C MET A 1 -10.86 15.22 -6.09
N SER A 2 -9.67 15.39 -6.56
CA SER A 2 -9.42 15.24 -7.98
C SER A 2 -9.00 13.80 -8.27
N TYR A 3 -9.01 13.50 -9.55
CA TYR A 3 -8.66 12.15 -9.97
C TYR A 3 -7.25 11.77 -9.52
N ASP A 4 -6.33 12.72 -9.62
CA ASP A 4 -4.95 12.46 -9.22
C ASP A 4 -4.87 12.12 -7.73
N ASN A 5 -5.62 12.82 -6.92
CA ASN A 5 -5.60 12.56 -5.49
C ASN A 5 -6.17 11.19 -5.17
N VAL A 6 -7.20 10.80 -5.87
CA VAL A 6 -7.80 9.49 -5.64
C VAL A 6 -6.81 8.39 -6.01
N VAL A 7 -6.13 8.53 -7.13
CA VAL A 7 -5.16 7.55 -7.57
C VAL A 7 -4.02 7.46 -6.57
N GLY A 8 -3.53 8.60 -6.11
CA GLY A 8 -2.46 8.62 -5.13
C GLY A 8 -2.87 7.96 -3.82
N LEU A 9 -4.11 8.19 -3.42
CA LEU A 9 -4.61 7.59 -2.19
C LEU A 9 -4.67 6.07 -2.30
N VAL A 10 -5.17 5.58 -3.42
CA VAL A 10 -5.27 4.14 -3.63
C VAL A 10 -3.89 3.50 -3.64
N LEU A 11 -2.94 4.12 -4.33
CA LEU A 11 -1.59 3.60 -4.37
C LEU A 11 -0.96 3.61 -3.00
N SER A 12 -1.19 4.65 -2.23
CA SER A 12 -0.63 4.74 -0.88
C SER A 12 -1.17 3.62 0.00
N VAL A 13 -2.45 3.35 -0.09
CA VAL A 13 -3.06 2.29 0.71
C VAL A 13 -2.48 0.94 0.33
N LEU A 14 -2.33 0.70 -0.97
CA LEU A 14 -1.76 -0.56 -1.43
C LEU A 14 -0.32 -0.73 -0.93
N LEU A 15 0.47 0.32 -0.98
CA LEU A 15 1.83 0.25 -0.50
C LEU A 15 1.87 0.02 1.01
N ALA A 16 0.98 0.67 1.73
CA ALA A 16 0.93 0.50 3.18
C ALA A 16 0.59 -0.95 3.54
N LEU A 17 -0.38 -1.52 2.85
CA LEU A 17 -0.74 -2.91 3.08
C LEU A 17 0.43 -3.83 2.76
N PHE A 18 1.15 -3.51 1.70
CA PHE A 18 2.30 -4.29 1.31
C PHE A 18 3.37 -4.29 2.39
N LEU A 19 3.65 -3.11 2.90
CA LEU A 19 4.65 -2.97 3.97
C LEU A 19 4.20 -3.69 5.23
N PHE A 20 2.92 -3.59 5.56
CA PHE A 20 2.40 -4.26 6.74
C PHE A 20 2.58 -5.77 6.61
N ALA A 21 2.22 -6.31 5.45
CA ALA A 21 2.35 -7.74 5.23
C ALA A 21 3.81 -8.17 5.34
N ALA A 22 4.71 -7.36 4.82
CA ALA A 22 6.13 -7.68 4.87
C ALA A 22 6.65 -7.68 6.30
N LEU A 23 6.10 -6.84 7.15
CA LEU A 23 6.52 -6.78 8.55
C LEU A 23 5.93 -7.90 9.36
N LEU A 24 4.68 -8.25 9.09
CA LEU A 24 4.01 -9.29 9.86
C LEU A 24 4.45 -10.69 9.41
N PHE A 25 4.61 -10.88 8.11
CA PHE A 25 5.01 -12.18 7.57
C PHE A 25 6.22 -11.97 6.68
N PRO A 26 7.38 -11.80 7.27
CA PRO A 26 8.59 -11.51 6.50
C PRO A 26 9.14 -12.69 5.72
N GLU A 27 8.48 -13.82 5.77
CA GLU A 27 9.03 -14.93 5.03
C GLU A 27 8.44 -14.97 3.63
N ARG A 28 8.84 -14.05 2.80
CA ARG A 28 8.55 -14.19 1.41
C ARG A 28 9.61 -15.08 0.87
N PHE A 29 9.48 -16.20 0.98
CA PHE A 29 10.45 -17.24 0.61
C PHE A 29 11.87 -16.74 0.77
#